data_a8200cf7f5f3f11689ae697f79f535f3
#
_entry.id   a8200cf7f5f3f11689ae697f79f535f3
#
_cell.length_a   1.000
_cell.length_b   1.000
_cell.length_c   1.000
_cell.angle_alpha   90.00
_cell.angle_beta   90.00
_cell.angle_gamma   90.00
#
_symmetry.space_group_name_H-M   'P 1'
#
loop_
_entity.id
_entity.type
_entity.pdbx_description
1 polymer ?
#
loop_
_entity_poly.entity_id
_entity_poly.type
_entity_poly.pdbx_seq_one_letter_code
_entity_poly.pdbx_strand_id
1 'polypeptide(L)'
;MLRWTNPMNPRICIFGTHHAYQYMTTRRKYSQNVECLIQIHSVDLVAEEASGLATTYAKLIANKANVLWKDVDLTPEERMLVPDLNAMSIGTQIDFDLHSLREWVWVIRTAKSMKHSALLICGLAHTMGVAAKFQSVGFNIETHVYLDRADDKITENRTE
;
A
#
# COMPACT_ATOMS: atom_id res chain seq x y z
N MET A 1 10.15 17.18 15.08
CA MET A 1 9.09 17.38 14.08
C MET A 1 9.75 17.55 12.73
N LEU A 2 9.75 16.53 11.87
CA LEU A 2 10.31 16.60 10.53
C LEU A 2 9.36 17.41 9.65
N ARG A 3 9.67 18.68 9.41
CA ARG A 3 8.99 19.48 8.38
C ARG A 3 9.63 19.15 7.04
N TRP A 4 8.87 18.58 6.14
CA TRP A 4 9.25 18.46 4.75
C TRP A 4 9.28 19.85 4.13
N THR A 5 10.47 20.33 3.81
CA THR A 5 10.69 21.65 3.16
C THR A 5 10.60 21.57 1.64
N ASN A 6 9.70 20.78 1.09
CA ASN A 6 9.53 20.71 -0.35
C ASN A 6 8.42 21.71 -0.78
N PRO A 7 8.71 22.72 -1.62
CA PRO A 7 7.77 23.77 -1.99
C PRO A 7 6.60 23.30 -2.87
N MET A 8 6.60 22.05 -3.34
CA MET A 8 5.48 21.45 -4.05
C MET A 8 4.80 20.45 -3.14
N ASN A 9 3.50 20.62 -2.90
CA ASN A 9 2.66 19.71 -2.12
C ASN A 9 2.79 18.28 -2.66
N PRO A 10 3.50 17.38 -1.98
CA PRO A 10 3.68 16.01 -2.46
C PRO A 10 2.34 15.29 -2.50
N ARG A 11 2.12 14.51 -3.56
CA ARG A 11 0.85 13.83 -3.81
C ARG A 11 0.98 12.34 -3.60
N ILE A 12 -0.01 11.76 -2.93
CA ILE A 12 -0.15 10.31 -2.80
C ILE A 12 -1.50 9.90 -3.35
N CYS A 13 -1.47 9.05 -4.37
CA CYS A 13 -2.63 8.31 -4.82
C CYS A 13 -2.62 6.95 -4.10
N ILE A 14 -3.68 6.63 -3.35
CA ILE A 14 -3.82 5.35 -2.66
C ILE A 14 -4.80 4.49 -3.43
N PHE A 15 -4.38 3.29 -3.80
CA PHE A 15 -5.17 2.30 -4.50
C PHE A 15 -5.41 1.08 -3.62
N GLY A 16 -6.57 1.06 -2.97
CA GLY A 16 -7.02 -0.03 -2.12
C GLY A 16 -7.62 -1.17 -2.93
N THR A 17 -7.15 -2.40 -2.70
CA THR A 17 -7.57 -3.57 -3.46
C THR A 17 -7.49 -4.86 -2.63
N HIS A 18 -8.04 -5.96 -3.15
CA HIS A 18 -7.74 -7.27 -2.60
C HIS A 18 -6.31 -7.71 -2.91
N HIS A 19 -5.59 -8.22 -1.93
CA HIS A 19 -4.21 -8.71 -2.12
C HIS A 19 -4.09 -9.74 -3.24
N ALA A 20 -5.10 -10.60 -3.41
CA ALA A 20 -5.10 -11.60 -4.47
C ALA A 20 -4.94 -11.00 -5.86
N TYR A 21 -5.44 -9.78 -6.12
CA TYR A 21 -5.35 -9.13 -7.43
C TYR A 21 -3.94 -8.71 -7.80
N GLN A 22 -3.08 -8.50 -6.82
CA GLN A 22 -1.67 -8.16 -7.04
C GLN A 22 -0.87 -9.29 -7.73
N TYR A 23 -1.37 -10.54 -7.63
CA TYR A 23 -0.68 -11.77 -8.09
C TYR A 23 -1.42 -12.56 -9.17
N MET A 24 -2.70 -12.24 -9.44
CA MET A 24 -3.52 -13.04 -10.37
C MET A 24 -3.35 -12.58 -11.81
N THR A 25 -2.88 -13.50 -12.68
CA THR A 25 -2.64 -13.26 -14.10
C THR A 25 -3.88 -12.87 -14.91
N THR A 26 -5.06 -13.14 -14.39
CA THR A 26 -6.34 -12.94 -15.10
C THR A 26 -6.96 -11.56 -14.88
N ARG A 27 -6.33 -10.67 -14.13
CA ARG A 27 -6.91 -9.39 -13.73
C ARG A 27 -6.53 -8.22 -14.64
N ARG A 28 -6.99 -8.30 -15.88
CA ARG A 28 -6.73 -7.25 -16.87
C ARG A 28 -7.19 -5.85 -16.40
N LYS A 29 -8.36 -5.77 -15.76
CA LYS A 29 -8.88 -4.49 -15.24
C LYS A 29 -8.01 -3.91 -14.11
N TYR A 30 -7.49 -4.76 -13.21
CA TYR A 30 -6.55 -4.31 -12.18
C TYR A 30 -5.31 -3.66 -12.82
N SER A 31 -4.68 -4.35 -13.77
CA SER A 31 -3.51 -3.85 -14.47
C SER A 31 -3.78 -2.54 -15.21
N GLN A 32 -4.93 -2.43 -15.90
CA GLN A 32 -5.35 -1.21 -16.58
C GLN A 32 -5.54 -0.03 -15.60
N ASN A 33 -6.14 -0.27 -14.42
CA ASN A 33 -6.29 0.75 -13.40
C ASN A 33 -4.93 1.23 -12.88
N VAL A 34 -3.99 0.31 -12.60
CA VAL A 34 -2.64 0.67 -12.16
C VAL A 34 -1.92 1.49 -13.23
N GLU A 35 -1.95 1.07 -14.50
CA GLU A 35 -1.37 1.82 -15.62
C GLU A 35 -1.98 3.23 -15.72
N CYS A 36 -3.30 3.34 -15.64
CA CYS A 36 -4.04 4.59 -15.72
C CYS A 36 -3.66 5.54 -14.57
N LEU A 37 -3.61 5.04 -13.33
CA LEU A 37 -3.24 5.84 -12.17
C LEU A 37 -1.79 6.34 -12.24
N ILE A 38 -0.86 5.51 -12.71
CA ILE A 38 0.53 5.93 -12.94
C ILE A 38 0.58 7.12 -13.91
N GLN A 39 -0.19 7.07 -15.00
CA GLN A 39 -0.20 8.10 -16.02
C GLN A 39 -0.90 9.38 -15.56
N ILE A 40 -2.12 9.28 -15.02
CA ILE A 40 -2.93 10.42 -14.59
C ILE A 40 -2.21 11.24 -13.51
N HIS A 41 -1.58 10.57 -12.55
CA HIS A 41 -0.90 11.23 -11.44
C HIS A 41 0.57 11.51 -11.70
N SER A 42 1.11 11.11 -12.87
CA SER A 42 2.52 11.28 -13.22
C SER A 42 3.44 10.86 -12.09
N VAL A 43 3.20 9.65 -11.54
CA VAL A 43 3.91 9.17 -10.36
C VAL A 43 5.37 8.84 -10.66
N ASP A 44 6.24 9.13 -9.73
CA ASP A 44 7.66 8.76 -9.79
C ASP A 44 7.99 7.51 -8.95
N LEU A 45 7.04 7.06 -8.14
CA LEU A 45 7.15 5.86 -7.31
C LEU A 45 5.84 5.07 -7.29
N VAL A 46 5.92 3.76 -7.52
CA VAL A 46 4.89 2.80 -7.14
C VAL A 46 5.35 2.11 -5.85
N ALA A 47 4.69 2.43 -4.75
CA ALA A 47 4.87 1.80 -3.45
C ALA A 47 3.80 0.71 -3.28
N GLU A 48 4.17 -0.47 -2.82
CA GLU A 48 3.24 -1.59 -2.73
C GLU A 48 3.39 -2.35 -1.42
N GLU A 49 2.26 -2.71 -0.81
CA GLU A 49 2.21 -3.70 0.26
C GLU A 49 2.36 -5.10 -0.36
N ALA A 50 3.60 -5.52 -0.59
CA ALA A 50 3.90 -6.78 -1.27
C ALA A 50 4.39 -7.88 -0.32
N SER A 51 4.62 -7.58 0.96
CA SER A 51 4.97 -8.56 1.99
C SER A 51 6.19 -9.43 1.64
N GLY A 52 7.17 -8.88 0.93
CA GLY A 52 8.39 -9.58 0.52
C GLY A 52 8.23 -10.46 -0.73
N LEU A 53 7.08 -10.39 -1.43
CA LEU A 53 6.86 -11.15 -2.66
C LEU A 53 7.69 -10.59 -3.82
N ALA A 54 8.37 -11.49 -4.53
CA ALA A 54 9.36 -11.11 -5.53
C ALA A 54 8.78 -10.42 -6.77
N THR A 55 7.54 -10.78 -7.16
CA THR A 55 6.94 -10.28 -8.40
C THR A 55 5.44 -10.04 -8.22
N THR A 56 5.03 -8.80 -8.50
CA THR A 56 3.63 -8.38 -8.56
C THR A 56 3.34 -7.76 -9.91
N TYR A 57 2.06 -7.63 -10.27
CA TYR A 57 1.68 -6.93 -11.51
C TYR A 57 2.05 -5.46 -11.46
N ALA A 58 1.89 -4.80 -10.31
CA ALA A 58 2.28 -3.42 -10.14
C ALA A 58 3.77 -3.21 -10.39
N LYS A 59 4.62 -4.13 -9.94
CA LYS A 59 6.07 -4.12 -10.24
C LYS A 59 6.35 -4.23 -11.74
N LEU A 60 5.68 -5.16 -12.44
CA LEU A 60 5.85 -5.31 -13.88
C LEU A 60 5.41 -4.06 -14.65
N ILE A 61 4.28 -3.46 -14.26
CA ILE A 61 3.74 -2.25 -14.88
C ILE A 61 4.67 -1.05 -14.60
N ALA A 62 5.11 -0.87 -13.37
CA ALA A 62 6.03 0.20 -13.01
C ALA A 62 7.35 0.11 -13.80
N ASN A 63 7.92 -1.09 -13.93
CA ASN A 63 9.12 -1.33 -14.72
C ASN A 63 8.90 -0.98 -16.21
N LYS A 64 7.77 -1.38 -16.78
CA LYS A 64 7.40 -1.06 -18.17
C LYS A 64 7.24 0.46 -18.38
N ALA A 65 6.71 1.16 -17.37
CA ALA A 65 6.55 2.62 -17.38
C ALA A 65 7.82 3.40 -17.01
N ASN A 66 8.92 2.70 -16.71
CA ASN A 66 10.17 3.29 -16.20
C ASN A 66 9.96 4.10 -14.91
N VAL A 67 9.07 3.61 -14.03
CA VAL A 67 8.77 4.18 -12.71
C VAL A 67 9.40 3.29 -11.64
N LEU A 68 9.95 3.90 -10.60
CA LEU A 68 10.50 3.15 -9.46
C LEU A 68 9.39 2.34 -8.78
N TRP A 69 9.65 1.05 -8.54
CA TRP A 69 8.78 0.23 -7.69
C TRP A 69 9.49 -0.12 -6.39
N LYS A 70 8.73 -0.13 -5.29
CA LYS A 70 9.24 -0.51 -3.98
C LYS A 70 8.19 -1.23 -3.14
N ASP A 71 8.57 -2.39 -2.60
CA ASP A 71 7.84 -2.99 -1.48
C ASP A 71 8.06 -2.14 -0.23
N VAL A 72 6.97 -1.64 0.34
CA VAL A 72 7.00 -0.77 1.51
C VAL A 72 6.55 -1.45 2.79
N ASP A 73 6.13 -2.71 2.70
CA ASP A 73 5.71 -3.48 3.87
C ASP A 73 6.91 -3.98 4.70
N LEU A 74 6.60 -4.46 5.89
CA LEU A 74 7.58 -5.15 6.72
C LEU A 74 8.02 -6.45 6.06
N THR A 75 9.32 -6.69 6.00
CA THR A 75 9.84 -7.99 5.58
C THR A 75 9.47 -9.08 6.59
N PRO A 76 9.51 -10.37 6.21
CA PRO A 76 9.29 -11.45 7.15
C PRO A 76 10.21 -11.36 8.39
N GLU A 77 11.46 -10.99 8.20
CA GLU A 77 12.46 -10.83 9.27
C GLU A 77 12.09 -9.66 10.20
N GLU A 78 11.67 -8.51 9.62
CA GLU A 78 11.24 -7.35 10.41
C GLU A 78 9.97 -7.67 11.22
N ARG A 79 9.04 -8.46 10.67
CA ARG A 79 7.85 -8.90 11.39
C ARG A 79 8.19 -9.78 12.59
N MET A 80 9.23 -10.60 12.49
CA MET A 80 9.70 -11.42 13.61
C MET A 80 10.32 -10.58 14.73
N LEU A 81 10.82 -9.38 14.43
CA LEU A 81 11.38 -8.46 15.42
C LEU A 81 10.31 -7.63 16.15
N VAL A 82 9.09 -7.56 15.60
CA VAL A 82 7.97 -6.91 16.30
C VAL A 82 7.47 -7.88 17.37
N PRO A 83 7.60 -7.54 18.67
CA PRO A 83 7.12 -8.40 19.74
C PRO A 83 5.65 -8.76 19.52
N ASP A 84 5.30 -10.01 19.71
CA ASP A 84 3.89 -10.39 19.84
C ASP A 84 3.36 -9.83 21.16
N LEU A 85 2.91 -8.59 21.10
CA LEU A 85 2.44 -7.85 22.27
C LEU A 85 1.15 -8.44 22.85
N ASN A 86 0.45 -9.32 22.10
CA ASN A 86 -0.64 -10.11 22.66
C ASN A 86 -0.13 -11.11 23.71
N ALA A 87 1.12 -11.57 23.59
CA ALA A 87 1.75 -12.41 24.62
C ALA A 87 2.25 -11.63 25.84
N MET A 88 2.45 -10.32 25.71
CA MET A 88 2.96 -9.45 26.79
C MET A 88 1.86 -8.69 27.53
N SER A 89 0.60 -8.75 27.12
CA SER A 89 -0.51 -7.95 27.66
C SER A 89 -1.09 -8.49 28.97
N ILE A 90 -0.33 -9.23 29.76
CA ILE A 90 -0.68 -9.49 31.16
C ILE A 90 -0.35 -8.24 31.96
N GLY A 91 -1.23 -7.23 31.93
CA GLY A 91 -1.27 -6.16 32.89
C GLY A 91 -1.06 -4.72 32.45
N THR A 92 -0.79 -4.44 31.19
CA THR A 92 -0.76 -3.05 30.66
C THR A 92 -1.59 -2.94 29.40
N GLN A 93 -2.62 -2.09 29.45
CA GLN A 93 -3.51 -1.73 28.35
C GLN A 93 -2.75 -0.85 27.33
N ILE A 94 -1.77 -1.41 26.63
CA ILE A 94 -1.21 -0.78 25.45
C ILE A 94 -1.80 -1.55 24.27
N ASP A 95 -2.90 -1.04 23.71
CA ASP A 95 -3.41 -1.44 22.40
C ASP A 95 -2.36 -1.12 21.34
N PHE A 96 -1.38 -2.00 21.19
CA PHE A 96 -0.44 -1.89 20.10
C PHE A 96 -1.08 -2.46 18.86
N ASP A 97 -1.58 -1.56 18.02
CA ASP A 97 -2.16 -1.91 16.74
C ASP A 97 -1.04 -2.15 15.71
N LEU A 98 -0.75 -3.43 15.45
CA LEU A 98 0.21 -3.85 14.41
C LEU A 98 -0.17 -3.30 13.03
N HIS A 99 -1.46 -3.17 12.72
CA HIS A 99 -1.93 -2.56 11.49
C HIS A 99 -1.49 -1.09 11.42
N SER A 100 -1.65 -0.35 12.49
CA SER A 100 -1.23 1.04 12.57
C SER A 100 0.28 1.20 12.44
N LEU A 101 1.07 0.31 13.04
CA LEU A 101 2.53 0.31 12.89
C LEU A 101 2.94 0.08 11.44
N ARG A 102 2.38 -0.93 10.78
CA ARG A 102 2.67 -1.24 9.38
C ARG A 102 2.35 -0.04 8.48
N GLU A 103 1.19 0.57 8.67
CA GLU A 103 0.78 1.75 7.91
C GLU A 103 1.76 2.92 8.09
N TRP A 104 2.28 3.16 9.30
CA TRP A 104 3.33 4.16 9.54
C TRP A 104 4.64 3.80 8.84
N VAL A 105 5.03 2.54 8.80
CA VAL A 105 6.21 2.08 8.04
C VAL A 105 6.02 2.38 6.55
N TRP A 106 4.84 2.12 5.99
CA TRP A 106 4.54 2.44 4.58
C TRP A 106 4.63 3.94 4.31
N VAL A 107 4.07 4.78 5.19
CA VAL A 107 4.18 6.24 5.07
C VAL A 107 5.64 6.68 5.03
N ILE A 108 6.45 6.21 5.97
CA ILE A 108 7.87 6.59 6.07
C ILE A 108 8.65 6.12 4.84
N ARG A 109 8.46 4.85 4.42
CA ARG A 109 9.18 4.27 3.29
C ARG A 109 8.80 4.90 1.96
N THR A 110 7.51 5.18 1.76
CA THR A 110 7.02 5.89 0.57
C THR A 110 7.58 7.30 0.54
N ALA A 111 7.42 8.05 1.62
CA ALA A 111 7.90 9.42 1.70
C ALA A 111 9.43 9.56 1.48
N LYS A 112 10.21 8.61 1.96
CA LYS A 112 11.68 8.59 1.74
C LYS A 112 12.08 8.25 0.30
N SER A 113 11.22 7.58 -0.45
CA SER A 113 11.57 7.02 -1.77
C SER A 113 11.02 7.82 -2.92
N MET A 114 9.92 8.56 -2.74
CA MET A 114 9.30 9.40 -3.76
C MET A 114 10.00 10.75 -3.90
N LYS A 115 9.86 11.37 -5.08
CA LYS A 115 10.32 12.74 -5.35
C LYS A 115 9.16 13.73 -5.28
N HIS A 116 8.08 13.47 -6.00
CA HIS A 116 6.93 14.38 -6.14
C HIS A 116 5.59 13.70 -5.94
N SER A 117 5.40 12.51 -6.50
CA SER A 117 4.12 11.83 -6.51
C SER A 117 4.31 10.31 -6.42
N ALA A 118 3.52 9.65 -5.59
CA ALA A 118 3.54 8.20 -5.49
C ALA A 118 2.14 7.58 -5.63
N LEU A 119 2.11 6.37 -6.20
CA LEU A 119 0.98 5.46 -6.13
C LEU A 119 1.27 4.43 -5.03
N LEU A 120 0.48 4.44 -3.96
CA LEU A 120 0.53 3.40 -2.93
C LEU A 120 -0.57 2.37 -3.19
N ILE A 121 -0.19 1.11 -3.35
CA ILE A 121 -1.10 -0.03 -3.51
C ILE A 121 -1.12 -0.84 -2.22
N CYS A 122 -2.30 -1.01 -1.63
CA CYS A 122 -2.45 -1.71 -0.35
C CYS A 122 -3.78 -2.47 -0.26
N GLY A 123 -3.89 -3.33 0.74
CA GLY A 123 -5.14 -4.00 1.08
C GLY A 123 -6.24 -3.02 1.48
N LEU A 124 -7.49 -3.38 1.14
CA LEU A 124 -8.67 -2.53 1.40
C LEU A 124 -8.79 -2.07 2.84
N ALA A 125 -8.50 -2.96 3.79
CA ALA A 125 -8.61 -2.68 5.22
C ALA A 125 -7.70 -1.54 5.68
N HIS A 126 -6.61 -1.28 4.95
CA HIS A 126 -5.61 -0.26 5.27
C HIS A 126 -5.85 1.10 4.60
N THR A 127 -6.70 1.15 3.57
CA THR A 127 -6.85 2.33 2.70
C THR A 127 -7.12 3.60 3.50
N MET A 128 -8.07 3.59 4.40
CA MET A 128 -8.44 4.76 5.19
C MET A 128 -7.43 5.10 6.28
N GLY A 129 -6.87 4.08 6.93
CA GLY A 129 -5.87 4.26 7.99
C GLY A 129 -4.58 4.90 7.46
N VAL A 130 -4.07 4.40 6.34
CA VAL A 130 -2.86 4.96 5.72
C VAL A 130 -3.11 6.34 5.11
N ALA A 131 -4.30 6.60 4.55
CA ALA A 131 -4.69 7.92 4.05
C ALA A 131 -4.64 8.98 5.15
N ALA A 132 -5.26 8.70 6.31
CA ALA A 132 -5.25 9.59 7.45
C ALA A 132 -3.82 9.89 7.95
N LYS A 133 -2.93 8.89 7.94
CA LYS A 133 -1.52 9.06 8.34
C LYS A 133 -0.76 9.97 7.37
N PHE A 134 -0.90 9.77 6.05
CA PHE A 134 -0.29 10.67 5.07
C PHE A 134 -0.81 12.10 5.20
N GLN A 135 -2.12 12.29 5.38
CA GLN A 135 -2.71 13.61 5.60
C GLN A 135 -2.15 14.28 6.85
N SER A 136 -1.98 13.53 7.95
CA SER A 136 -1.46 14.07 9.20
C SER A 136 -0.03 14.60 9.12
N VAL A 137 0.73 14.15 8.12
CA VAL A 137 2.11 14.63 7.85
C VAL A 137 2.21 15.55 6.64
N GLY A 138 1.08 16.01 6.09
CA GLY A 138 1.00 17.12 5.13
C GLY A 138 1.02 16.72 3.66
N PHE A 139 0.67 15.48 3.31
CA PHE A 139 0.52 15.06 1.92
C PHE A 139 -0.88 15.35 1.39
N ASN A 140 -0.99 15.68 0.10
CA ASN A 140 -2.25 15.67 -0.63
C ASN A 140 -2.59 14.23 -1.01
N ILE A 141 -3.80 13.79 -0.65
CA ILE A 141 -4.23 12.40 -0.81
C ILE A 141 -5.40 12.30 -1.77
N GLU A 142 -5.32 11.32 -2.67
CA GLU A 142 -6.44 10.82 -3.43
C GLU A 142 -6.55 9.31 -3.21
N THR A 143 -7.77 8.82 -3.02
CA THR A 143 -8.02 7.39 -2.74
C THR A 143 -8.91 6.80 -3.81
N HIS A 144 -8.51 5.63 -4.30
CA HIS A 144 -9.28 4.79 -5.21
C HIS A 144 -9.43 3.40 -4.60
N VAL A 145 -10.59 2.78 -4.80
CA VAL A 145 -10.86 1.42 -4.37
C VAL A 145 -11.25 0.59 -5.58
N TYR A 146 -10.58 -0.54 -5.74
CA TYR A 146 -10.90 -1.50 -6.78
C TYR A 146 -11.43 -2.80 -6.18
N LEU A 147 -12.70 -3.07 -6.49
CA LEU A 147 -13.41 -4.29 -6.16
C LEU A 147 -14.06 -4.82 -7.44
N ASP A 148 -13.70 -6.00 -7.86
CA ASP A 148 -14.39 -6.67 -8.96
C ASP A 148 -15.47 -7.60 -8.38
N ARG A 149 -16.71 -7.11 -8.32
CA ARG A 149 -17.86 -7.86 -7.78
C ARG A 149 -18.14 -9.19 -8.50
N ALA A 150 -17.62 -9.37 -9.71
CA ALA A 150 -17.74 -10.64 -10.42
C ALA A 150 -16.93 -11.78 -9.77
N ASP A 151 -15.93 -11.40 -8.96
CA ASP A 151 -15.01 -12.34 -8.32
C ASP A 151 -15.49 -12.77 -6.93
N ASP A 152 -16.27 -11.95 -6.25
CA ASP A 152 -16.84 -12.30 -4.94
C ASP A 152 -17.78 -13.51 -5.02
N LYS A 153 -18.41 -13.72 -6.19
CA LYS A 153 -19.28 -14.91 -6.45
C LYS A 153 -18.51 -16.22 -6.65
N ILE A 154 -17.23 -16.17 -7.00
CA ILE A 154 -16.42 -17.38 -7.23
C ILE A 154 -15.91 -17.96 -5.90
N THR A 155 -15.76 -17.13 -4.89
CA THR A 155 -15.31 -17.57 -3.55
C THR A 155 -16.42 -18.23 -2.72
N GLU A 156 -17.67 -17.86 -2.93
CA GLU A 156 -18.81 -18.47 -2.22
C GLU A 156 -19.12 -19.92 -2.68
N ASN A 157 -18.70 -20.30 -3.90
CA ASN A 157 -18.95 -21.64 -4.46
C ASN A 157 -17.83 -22.67 -4.18
N ARG A 158 -16.83 -22.35 -3.34
CA ARG A 158 -15.74 -23.27 -2.97
C ARG A 158 -15.80 -23.81 -1.56
N THR A 159 -16.90 -23.58 -0.87
CA THR A 159 -17.15 -24.09 0.50
C THR A 159 -18.32 -25.08 0.53
N GLU A 160 -18.43 -25.99 -0.46
CA GLU A 160 -19.23 -27.23 -0.35
C GLU A 160 -18.34 -28.45 -0.52
#